data_43cebce2aa4f046db890963394ad6fd9
#
_entry.id   43cebce2aa4f046db890963394ad6fd9
#
_cell.length_a   1.000
_cell.length_b   1.000
_cell.length_c   1.000
_cell.angle_alpha   90.00
_cell.angle_beta   90.00
_cell.angle_gamma   90.00
#
_symmetry.space_group_name_H-M   'P 1'
#
loop_
_entity.id
_entity.type
_entity.pdbx_description
1 polymer ?
#
loop_
_entity_poly.entity_id
_entity_poly.type
_entity_poly.pdbx_seq_one_letter_code
_entity_poly.pdbx_strand_id
1 'polypeptide(L)'
;MTQNRNSFRKVTALAIATLMLLAALLTGVTASAATLDYNIDTSRTGSLTIHKFEIPNGSFEEYGGVGEMSDLAHVPANAKALADVEFKIKKVAELTDYFKPDGLDYPTPQAAASMTAIYSESKKTNAQGIINFTNLPLGIYYVEEGTGPAQITKKIEPFVVSLPMTNIDGNKWLYDIHCFPKNKTGYGDATVKKIDKSSGKALANAEYKLEECKTVGGTFTLKAEGLKTGANGTFQLSSLSNNTIYRLTETKAPSGEYIFVRNLSTLFYINAEGQMIINYNTAGGRVVGGKVVPNNTLVLENEKPGIHKSVLETPHGAEGIDTTQDIGKVVNWKIKTTIPSLKADLDVMKVYKITDTMSKGLTFKQAQIMLDDKKVLDKADYTETVNGMVVTFDIKPSALAGYKEVEVYFDTTLNSEAPIATDIPNTSSLEYSNTATSTHKIDSETPTVHTGGYRFKKVTSNGAPLAGVQFKIYNSEAEARADQNAIKTATANSDGIVEFLGLKYGGFSKTTTDRATNGVDNGSRDYWINEIKTSEGYSLLKDPIKITIRKGSENVTNTIKTVENVEVPKIMTGGVAAGVAIATVSAGILAFAIVWFVKKAKKSSK
;
A
#
# COMPACT_ATOMS: atom_id res chain seq x y z
N MET A 1 18.72 17.21 -11.14
CA MET A 1 19.83 17.08 -10.14
C MET A 1 20.77 18.30 -10.08
N THR A 2 20.59 19.34 -10.87
CA THR A 2 21.49 20.51 -10.95
C THR A 2 21.02 21.75 -10.17
N GLN A 3 19.77 21.82 -9.74
CA GLN A 3 19.25 22.99 -9.03
C GLN A 3 19.52 23.01 -7.51
N ASN A 4 19.67 21.84 -6.86
CA ASN A 4 19.89 21.79 -5.41
C ASN A 4 21.37 21.98 -4.99
N ARG A 5 22.31 21.82 -5.92
CA ARG A 5 23.73 22.13 -5.65
C ARG A 5 24.04 23.61 -5.58
N ASN A 6 23.22 24.44 -6.22
CA ASN A 6 23.43 25.91 -6.23
C ASN A 6 22.88 26.62 -4.98
N SER A 7 21.88 26.04 -4.31
CA SER A 7 21.34 26.58 -3.06
C SER A 7 22.30 26.35 -1.89
N PHE A 8 22.90 25.17 -1.78
CA PHE A 8 23.93 24.89 -0.76
C PHE A 8 25.21 25.69 -0.94
N ARG A 9 25.64 25.90 -2.19
CA ARG A 9 26.80 26.76 -2.48
C ARG A 9 26.55 28.24 -2.17
N LYS A 10 25.30 28.70 -2.26
CA LYS A 10 24.97 30.12 -1.92
C LYS A 10 24.92 30.34 -0.41
N VAL A 11 24.49 29.40 0.39
CA VAL A 11 24.47 29.50 1.86
C VAL A 11 25.88 29.38 2.44
N THR A 12 26.72 28.49 1.93
CA THR A 12 28.14 28.39 2.32
C THR A 12 28.96 29.60 1.84
N ALA A 13 28.67 30.11 0.64
CA ALA A 13 29.34 31.33 0.15
C ALA A 13 28.94 32.58 0.92
N LEU A 14 27.69 32.66 1.42
CA LEU A 14 27.24 33.80 2.23
C LEU A 14 27.87 33.76 3.64
N ALA A 15 28.02 32.58 4.24
CA ALA A 15 28.70 32.43 5.54
C ALA A 15 30.18 32.73 5.45
N ILE A 16 30.85 32.33 4.37
CA ILE A 16 32.26 32.66 4.12
C ILE A 16 32.42 34.15 3.75
N ALA A 17 31.48 34.74 3.00
CA ALA A 17 31.50 36.15 2.66
C ALA A 17 31.27 37.06 3.89
N THR A 18 30.44 36.63 4.86
CA THR A 18 30.26 37.38 6.12
C THR A 18 31.49 37.27 7.01
N LEU A 19 32.18 36.13 7.00
CA LEU A 19 33.46 35.99 7.70
C LEU A 19 34.59 36.80 7.04
N MET A 20 34.62 36.89 5.70
CA MET A 20 35.59 37.71 4.97
C MET A 20 35.28 39.22 5.05
N LEU A 21 34.01 39.61 5.19
CA LEU A 21 33.65 41.01 5.38
C LEU A 21 34.06 41.52 6.76
N LEU A 22 34.05 40.64 7.79
CA LEU A 22 34.58 40.96 9.11
C LEU A 22 36.13 41.13 9.09
N ALA A 23 36.82 40.34 8.27
CA ALA A 23 38.27 40.45 8.06
C ALA A 23 38.65 41.72 7.25
N ALA A 24 37.79 42.14 6.30
CA ALA A 24 38.06 43.34 5.47
C ALA A 24 37.82 44.66 6.20
N LEU A 25 37.06 44.66 7.30
CA LEU A 25 36.87 45.85 8.14
C LEU A 25 38.08 46.16 9.07
N LEU A 26 39.03 45.21 9.15
CA LEU A 26 40.23 45.32 9.99
C LEU A 26 41.49 45.82 9.24
N THR A 27 41.42 46.08 7.91
CA THR A 27 42.59 46.48 7.12
C THR A 27 42.80 48.01 7.04
N GLY A 28 42.09 48.78 7.86
CA GLY A 28 42.18 50.26 7.89
C GLY A 28 43.00 50.81 9.05
N VAL A 29 43.87 50.03 9.69
CA VAL A 29 44.76 50.57 10.72
C VAL A 29 46.09 50.89 10.09
N THR A 30 46.33 52.19 9.81
CA THR A 30 47.66 52.73 9.54
C THR A 30 48.61 52.31 10.66
N ALA A 31 49.73 51.71 10.28
CA ALA A 31 50.80 51.39 11.22
C ALA A 31 51.33 52.73 11.89
N SER A 32 50.73 53.07 13.00
CA SER A 32 51.37 53.98 13.96
C SER A 32 52.44 53.13 14.68
N ALA A 33 53.67 53.68 14.74
CA ALA A 33 54.72 53.03 15.53
C ALA A 33 54.19 52.83 16.95
N ALA A 34 53.99 51.56 17.31
CA ALA A 34 53.45 51.16 18.61
C ALA A 34 54.52 51.59 19.65
N THR A 35 54.20 52.52 20.48
CA THR A 35 54.92 52.73 21.75
C THR A 35 54.72 51.48 22.56
N LEU A 36 55.84 50.80 22.92
CA LEU A 36 55.84 49.66 23.77
C LEU A 36 55.24 50.04 25.14
N ASP A 37 54.06 49.49 25.45
CA ASP A 37 53.38 49.71 26.72
C ASP A 37 53.71 48.55 27.66
N TYR A 38 54.74 48.75 28.46
CA TYR A 38 55.22 47.73 29.41
C TYR A 38 54.41 47.65 30.71
N ASN A 39 53.51 48.65 30.94
CA ASN A 39 52.73 48.71 32.17
C ASN A 39 51.24 48.37 31.93
N ILE A 40 50.68 47.61 32.84
CA ILE A 40 49.24 47.36 32.85
C ILE A 40 48.52 48.66 33.27
N ASP A 41 47.62 49.16 32.43
CA ASP A 41 46.71 50.22 32.78
C ASP A 41 45.56 49.74 33.64
N THR A 42 45.68 49.80 34.94
CA THR A 42 44.70 49.36 35.91
C THR A 42 43.42 50.20 35.96
N SER A 43 43.39 51.34 35.26
CA SER A 43 42.17 52.17 35.13
C SER A 43 41.20 51.64 34.06
N ARG A 44 41.67 50.77 33.22
CA ARG A 44 40.88 50.16 32.14
C ARG A 44 40.07 48.94 32.64
N THR A 45 38.98 48.68 31.96
CA THR A 45 38.31 47.37 31.96
C THR A 45 38.69 46.63 30.70
N GLY A 46 38.46 45.32 30.67
CA GLY A 46 38.71 44.53 29.48
C GLY A 46 37.44 43.85 28.96
N SER A 47 37.61 43.04 27.92
CA SER A 47 36.55 42.21 27.36
C SER A 47 37.03 40.78 27.07
N LEU A 48 36.10 39.83 27.11
CA LEU A 48 36.32 38.47 26.69
C LEU A 48 35.25 38.10 25.65
N THR A 49 35.69 37.89 24.43
CA THR A 49 34.83 37.44 23.33
C THR A 49 35.05 35.96 23.07
N ILE A 50 33.99 35.19 23.18
CA ILE A 50 33.99 33.74 22.89
C ILE A 50 33.36 33.54 21.53
N HIS A 51 34.12 32.89 20.61
CA HIS A 51 33.67 32.43 19.31
C HIS A 51 33.50 30.92 19.35
N LYS A 52 32.31 30.46 19.61
CA LYS A 52 32.01 29.01 19.81
C LYS A 52 31.72 28.30 18.51
N PHE A 53 32.42 27.19 18.34
CA PHE A 53 32.28 26.33 17.16
C PHE A 53 31.88 24.90 17.53
N GLU A 54 31.26 24.20 16.57
CA GLU A 54 31.07 22.77 16.55
C GLU A 54 31.90 22.09 15.45
N ILE A 55 32.36 20.89 15.71
CA ILE A 55 32.99 20.00 14.73
C ILE A 55 32.09 18.80 14.54
N PRO A 56 31.26 18.76 13.48
CA PRO A 56 30.31 17.68 13.23
C PRO A 56 31.02 16.35 12.94
N ASN A 57 30.70 15.30 13.71
CA ASN A 57 31.22 13.93 13.54
C ASN A 57 32.75 13.85 13.35
N GLY A 58 33.49 14.86 13.81
CA GLY A 58 34.91 15.03 13.56
C GLY A 58 35.76 14.99 14.81
N SER A 59 37.07 15.06 14.60
CA SER A 59 38.09 15.32 15.61
C SER A 59 38.83 16.60 15.27
N PHE A 60 39.43 17.21 16.28
CA PHE A 60 40.30 18.39 16.11
C PHE A 60 41.43 18.28 17.13
N GLU A 61 42.56 18.87 16.81
CA GLU A 61 43.63 19.03 17.75
C GLU A 61 43.35 20.22 18.67
N GLU A 62 43.68 20.08 19.95
CA GLU A 62 43.61 21.17 20.92
C GLU A 62 44.76 22.13 20.65
N TYR A 63 44.42 23.44 20.58
CA TYR A 63 45.36 24.52 20.36
C TYR A 63 45.27 25.52 21.52
N GLY A 64 46.41 25.83 22.10
CA GLY A 64 46.50 26.92 23.10
C GLY A 64 46.50 28.27 22.40
N GLY A 65 45.35 28.95 22.48
CA GLY A 65 45.19 30.27 21.84
C GLY A 65 46.02 31.37 22.50
N VAL A 66 46.36 32.38 21.72
CA VAL A 66 47.11 33.57 22.15
C VAL A 66 46.20 34.78 22.50
N GLY A 67 44.87 34.54 22.45
CA GLY A 67 43.87 35.56 22.84
C GLY A 67 43.57 36.59 21.77
N GLU A 68 44.04 36.42 20.55
CA GLU A 68 43.86 37.33 19.42
C GLU A 68 42.97 36.77 18.32
N MET A 69 42.47 37.62 17.45
CA MET A 69 41.68 37.18 16.27
C MET A 69 42.47 36.29 15.31
N SER A 70 43.80 36.31 15.36
CA SER A 70 44.69 35.42 14.61
C SER A 70 44.45 33.93 14.94
N ASP A 71 43.96 33.59 16.13
CA ASP A 71 43.61 32.26 16.55
C ASP A 71 42.48 31.62 15.70
N LEU A 72 41.69 32.44 14.98
CA LEU A 72 40.69 31.98 14.02
C LEU A 72 41.31 31.08 12.93
N ALA A 73 42.56 31.28 12.56
CA ALA A 73 43.26 30.44 11.58
C ALA A 73 43.41 28.97 12.03
N HIS A 74 43.30 28.69 13.33
CA HIS A 74 43.35 27.35 13.92
C HIS A 74 41.99 26.70 14.09
N VAL A 75 40.92 27.34 13.59
CA VAL A 75 39.58 26.75 13.53
C VAL A 75 39.49 25.88 12.28
N PRO A 76 39.15 24.56 12.38
CA PRO A 76 39.05 23.68 11.24
C PRO A 76 38.04 24.19 10.18
N ALA A 77 38.31 23.95 8.90
CA ALA A 77 37.48 24.43 7.80
C ALA A 77 36.04 23.83 7.81
N ASN A 78 35.85 22.71 8.46
CA ASN A 78 34.51 22.07 8.64
C ASN A 78 33.80 22.51 9.90
N ALA A 79 34.39 23.39 10.70
CA ALA A 79 33.76 23.97 11.89
C ALA A 79 32.56 24.83 11.51
N LYS A 80 31.53 24.80 12.36
CA LYS A 80 30.33 25.63 12.23
C LYS A 80 30.13 26.42 13.53
N ALA A 81 29.57 27.61 13.42
CA ALA A 81 29.17 28.38 14.59
C ALA A 81 28.14 27.60 15.42
N LEU A 82 28.30 27.61 16.75
CA LEU A 82 27.40 26.86 17.65
C LEU A 82 26.68 27.83 18.60
N ALA A 83 25.40 28.01 18.38
CA ALA A 83 24.51 28.82 19.19
C ALA A 83 24.04 28.11 20.47
N ASP A 84 23.42 28.88 21.38
CA ASP A 84 22.76 28.39 22.61
C ASP A 84 23.67 27.66 23.60
N VAL A 85 24.99 27.84 23.51
CA VAL A 85 25.95 27.32 24.49
C VAL A 85 26.14 28.34 25.58
N GLU A 86 25.87 27.97 26.83
CA GLU A 86 26.09 28.79 28.00
C GLU A 86 27.58 28.77 28.37
N PHE A 87 28.13 29.94 28.59
CA PHE A 87 29.42 30.11 29.23
C PHE A 87 29.27 30.92 30.51
N LYS A 88 29.94 30.46 31.56
CA LYS A 88 30.06 31.11 32.84
C LYS A 88 31.47 31.55 33.04
N ILE A 89 31.66 32.80 33.40
CA ILE A 89 32.94 33.35 33.79
C ILE A 89 32.91 33.77 35.25
N LYS A 90 34.01 33.56 35.95
CA LYS A 90 34.21 34.10 37.29
C LYS A 90 35.62 34.62 37.47
N LYS A 91 35.74 35.85 37.96
CA LYS A 91 37.04 36.39 38.42
C LYS A 91 37.37 35.69 39.75
N VAL A 92 38.52 35.07 39.82
CA VAL A 92 38.95 34.25 40.98
C VAL A 92 40.10 34.89 41.75
N ALA A 93 40.83 35.81 41.10
CA ALA A 93 41.98 36.49 41.77
C ALA A 93 42.24 37.86 41.15
N GLU A 94 42.91 38.70 41.91
CA GLU A 94 43.43 40.00 41.48
C GLU A 94 44.78 39.84 40.75
N LEU A 95 45.12 40.76 39.84
CA LEU A 95 46.39 40.73 39.11
C LEU A 95 47.60 40.91 39.99
N THR A 96 47.48 41.72 41.06
CA THR A 96 48.55 42.02 41.99
C THR A 96 49.17 40.81 42.64
N ASP A 97 48.46 39.71 42.66
CA ASP A 97 48.96 38.45 43.27
C ASP A 97 49.85 37.65 42.32
N TYR A 98 49.74 37.90 41.00
CA TYR A 98 50.37 37.09 39.95
C TYR A 98 51.40 37.83 39.09
N PHE A 99 51.30 39.17 38.96
CA PHE A 99 52.18 39.99 38.10
C PHE A 99 53.33 40.69 38.87
N LYS A 100 53.93 40.00 39.81
CA LYS A 100 55.08 40.46 40.55
C LYS A 100 56.23 39.43 40.50
N PRO A 101 57.49 39.80 40.71
CA PRO A 101 58.63 38.87 40.52
C PRO A 101 58.54 37.60 41.35
N ASP A 102 57.93 37.66 42.52
CA ASP A 102 57.71 36.57 43.46
C ASP A 102 56.21 36.20 43.55
N GLY A 103 55.46 36.47 42.48
CA GLY A 103 54.04 36.17 42.41
C GLY A 103 53.72 34.67 42.36
N LEU A 104 52.41 34.37 42.60
CA LEU A 104 51.95 32.99 42.54
C LEU A 104 51.86 32.53 41.09
N ASP A 105 52.00 31.21 40.89
CA ASP A 105 51.70 30.58 39.61
C ASP A 105 50.21 30.70 39.32
N TYR A 106 49.81 30.79 38.03
CA TYR A 106 48.41 30.77 37.64
C TYR A 106 47.71 29.54 38.19
N PRO A 107 46.48 29.71 38.75
CA PRO A 107 45.74 28.54 39.21
C PRO A 107 45.41 27.58 38.06
N THR A 108 45.53 26.30 38.29
CA THR A 108 44.98 25.32 37.35
C THR A 108 43.47 25.49 37.26
N PRO A 109 42.81 25.09 36.15
CA PRO A 109 41.34 25.15 36.03
C PRO A 109 40.65 24.42 37.20
N GLN A 110 41.19 23.32 37.71
CA GLN A 110 40.65 22.60 38.86
C GLN A 110 40.73 23.39 40.16
N ALA A 111 41.86 24.07 40.40
CA ALA A 111 42.02 24.96 41.54
C ALA A 111 41.11 26.16 41.43
N ALA A 112 41.06 26.81 40.27
CA ALA A 112 40.22 27.95 39.98
C ALA A 112 38.74 27.67 40.13
N ALA A 113 38.29 26.42 39.79
CA ALA A 113 36.92 25.98 39.97
C ALA A 113 36.42 26.10 41.42
N SER A 114 37.29 25.83 42.41
CA SER A 114 36.98 25.86 43.83
C SER A 114 37.19 27.23 44.50
N MET A 115 37.84 28.20 43.82
CA MET A 115 38.09 29.53 44.38
C MET A 115 36.79 30.35 44.43
N THR A 116 36.69 31.20 45.44
CA THR A 116 35.54 32.14 45.58
C THR A 116 35.53 33.15 44.43
N ALA A 117 34.36 33.34 43.83
CA ALA A 117 34.20 34.33 42.77
C ALA A 117 34.18 35.75 43.35
N ILE A 118 35.07 36.62 42.84
CA ILE A 118 35.09 38.06 43.10
C ILE A 118 34.07 38.77 42.19
N TYR A 119 33.88 38.24 40.97
CA TYR A 119 32.91 38.66 39.98
C TYR A 119 32.45 37.41 39.20
N SER A 120 31.22 37.40 38.73
CA SER A 120 30.73 36.32 37.88
C SER A 120 29.64 36.81 36.91
N GLU A 121 29.62 36.22 35.72
CA GLU A 121 28.61 36.49 34.69
C GLU A 121 28.37 35.21 33.87
N SER A 122 27.13 35.03 33.37
CA SER A 122 26.78 33.92 32.48
C SER A 122 26.02 34.45 31.28
N LYS A 123 26.39 34.01 30.09
CA LYS A 123 25.72 34.34 28.82
C LYS A 123 25.65 33.09 27.91
N LYS A 124 24.77 33.17 26.93
CA LYS A 124 24.66 32.13 25.87
C LYS A 124 25.16 32.70 24.54
N THR A 125 25.76 31.81 23.73
CA THR A 125 26.16 32.14 22.36
C THR A 125 24.94 32.48 21.51
N ASN A 126 25.07 33.52 20.69
CA ASN A 126 24.08 33.92 19.69
C ASN A 126 24.09 32.99 18.46
N ALA A 127 23.27 33.29 17.44
CA ALA A 127 23.19 32.51 16.19
C ALA A 127 24.54 32.42 15.43
N GLN A 128 25.47 33.35 15.65
CA GLN A 128 26.81 33.34 15.09
C GLN A 128 27.82 32.63 15.99
N GLY A 129 27.36 32.01 17.09
CA GLY A 129 28.24 31.36 18.07
C GLY A 129 29.03 32.34 18.95
N ILE A 130 28.63 33.61 19.06
CA ILE A 130 29.42 34.66 19.73
C ILE A 130 28.80 35.05 21.05
N ILE A 131 29.67 35.22 22.08
CA ILE A 131 29.40 35.92 23.34
C ILE A 131 30.41 37.02 23.53
N ASN A 132 29.96 38.20 23.94
CA ASN A 132 30.82 39.28 24.41
C ASN A 132 30.55 39.56 25.88
N PHE A 133 31.55 39.32 26.72
CA PHE A 133 31.62 39.81 28.09
C PHE A 133 32.41 41.12 28.06
N THR A 134 31.80 42.24 28.41
CA THR A 134 32.40 43.61 28.31
C THR A 134 32.48 44.26 29.67
N ASN A 135 33.33 45.28 29.78
CA ASN A 135 33.54 46.04 31.02
C ASN A 135 33.99 45.17 32.21
N LEU A 136 34.78 44.13 31.90
CA LEU A 136 35.24 43.18 32.92
C LEU A 136 36.34 43.81 33.77
N PRO A 137 36.25 43.76 35.13
CA PRO A 137 37.37 44.12 36.00
C PRO A 137 38.62 43.29 35.67
N LEU A 138 39.78 43.90 35.67
CA LEU A 138 41.05 43.20 35.43
C LEU A 138 41.29 42.12 36.50
N GLY A 139 41.83 40.97 36.11
CA GLY A 139 42.10 39.85 37.03
C GLY A 139 42.22 38.50 36.34
N ILE A 140 42.21 37.43 37.13
CA ILE A 140 42.25 36.06 36.65
C ILE A 140 40.86 35.53 36.56
N TYR A 141 40.46 35.02 35.39
CA TYR A 141 39.14 34.48 35.13
C TYR A 141 39.16 32.98 34.89
N TYR A 142 38.31 32.28 35.58
CA TYR A 142 37.93 30.90 35.27
C TYR A 142 36.72 30.94 34.33
N VAL A 143 36.81 30.16 33.25
CA VAL A 143 35.80 30.06 32.20
C VAL A 143 35.34 28.63 32.07
N GLU A 144 34.05 28.40 32.20
CA GLU A 144 33.46 27.06 32.01
C GLU A 144 32.28 27.09 31.05
N GLU A 145 32.13 25.97 30.30
CA GLU A 145 30.98 25.73 29.47
C GLU A 145 29.86 25.06 30.27
N GLY A 146 28.72 25.74 30.37
CA GLY A 146 27.49 25.27 31.05
C GLY A 146 26.64 24.34 30.20
N THR A 147 25.36 24.69 30.07
CA THR A 147 24.41 23.98 29.23
C THR A 147 24.62 24.31 27.74
N GLY A 148 24.22 23.36 26.84
CA GLY A 148 24.30 23.58 25.40
C GLY A 148 23.37 22.64 24.61
N PRO A 149 23.35 22.74 23.28
CA PRO A 149 22.55 21.93 22.40
C PRO A 149 22.78 20.42 22.55
N ALA A 150 21.73 19.63 22.30
CA ALA A 150 21.71 18.18 22.54
C ALA A 150 22.74 17.39 21.70
N GLN A 151 23.10 17.89 20.53
CA GLN A 151 24.10 17.25 19.66
C GLN A 151 25.54 17.33 20.19
N ILE A 152 25.82 18.06 21.26
CA ILE A 152 27.16 18.12 21.85
C ILE A 152 27.48 16.73 22.46
N THR A 153 28.51 16.09 21.94
CA THR A 153 29.01 14.79 22.42
C THR A 153 30.22 14.92 23.34
N LYS A 154 30.99 16.01 23.19
CA LYS A 154 32.09 16.37 24.08
C LYS A 154 32.16 17.89 24.21
N LYS A 155 32.08 18.39 25.44
CA LYS A 155 32.32 19.80 25.78
C LYS A 155 33.83 20.09 25.85
N ILE A 156 34.16 21.38 25.84
CA ILE A 156 35.53 21.80 26.17
C ILE A 156 35.80 21.63 27.66
N GLU A 157 37.06 21.44 28.00
CA GLU A 157 37.51 21.54 29.38
C GLU A 157 37.53 23.00 29.84
N PRO A 158 37.20 23.26 31.11
CA PRO A 158 37.32 24.62 31.66
C PRO A 158 38.77 25.12 31.55
N PHE A 159 38.89 26.43 31.39
CA PHE A 159 40.20 27.07 31.27
C PHE A 159 40.30 28.37 32.10
N VAL A 160 41.51 28.84 32.28
CA VAL A 160 41.83 30.06 32.99
C VAL A 160 42.40 31.06 31.99
N VAL A 161 42.01 32.32 32.10
CA VAL A 161 42.53 33.43 31.29
C VAL A 161 42.84 34.63 32.18
N SER A 162 43.97 35.26 31.91
CA SER A 162 44.35 36.53 32.53
C SER A 162 43.77 37.68 31.72
N LEU A 163 43.21 38.68 32.36
CA LEU A 163 42.72 39.91 31.75
C LEU A 163 43.38 41.11 32.42
N PRO A 164 44.33 41.83 31.79
CA PRO A 164 44.83 41.60 30.46
C PRO A 164 45.80 40.42 30.38
N MET A 165 46.10 39.99 29.16
CA MET A 165 47.16 39.03 28.86
C MET A 165 48.15 39.67 27.88
N THR A 166 49.37 39.14 27.78
CA THR A 166 50.36 39.59 26.78
C THR A 166 49.96 39.06 25.38
N ASN A 167 50.17 39.89 24.35
CA ASN A 167 50.04 39.44 22.97
C ASN A 167 51.10 38.39 22.63
N ILE A 168 50.99 37.76 21.43
CA ILE A 168 51.91 36.67 20.99
C ILE A 168 53.38 37.12 20.95
N ASP A 169 53.63 38.40 20.61
CA ASP A 169 54.99 38.97 20.55
C ASP A 169 55.55 39.37 21.93
N GLY A 170 54.73 39.30 22.99
CA GLY A 170 55.09 39.65 24.34
C GLY A 170 55.41 41.14 24.55
N ASN A 171 54.94 42.01 23.67
CA ASN A 171 55.33 43.42 23.63
C ASN A 171 54.22 44.44 23.92
N LYS A 172 52.97 43.93 24.17
CA LYS A 172 51.80 44.76 24.56
C LYS A 172 50.81 43.97 25.39
N TRP A 173 49.96 44.66 26.11
CA TRP A 173 48.83 44.08 26.86
C TRP A 173 47.56 44.06 26.00
N LEU A 174 46.88 42.89 25.98
CA LEU A 174 45.58 42.68 25.37
C LEU A 174 44.51 42.83 26.43
N TYR A 175 43.65 43.82 26.28
CA TYR A 175 42.47 44.06 27.12
C TYR A 175 41.21 43.47 26.50
N ASP A 176 41.26 43.19 25.19
CA ASP A 176 40.18 42.57 24.43
C ASP A 176 40.66 41.20 23.96
N ILE A 177 40.19 40.15 24.66
CA ILE A 177 40.64 38.77 24.47
C ILE A 177 39.62 38.02 23.64
N HIS A 178 40.09 37.25 22.66
CA HIS A 178 39.29 36.36 21.83
C HIS A 178 39.63 34.90 22.08
N CYS A 179 38.58 34.07 22.28
CA CYS A 179 38.71 32.62 22.46
C CYS A 179 37.88 31.87 21.42
N PHE A 180 38.40 30.74 20.91
CA PHE A 180 37.77 29.94 19.84
C PHE A 180 37.52 28.49 20.28
N PRO A 181 36.73 28.29 21.35
CA PRO A 181 36.46 26.94 21.85
C PRO A 181 35.61 26.13 20.88
N LYS A 182 35.91 24.80 20.78
CA LYS A 182 35.31 23.88 19.84
C LYS A 182 34.70 22.68 20.58
N ASN A 183 33.42 22.36 20.31
CA ASN A 183 32.81 21.13 20.80
C ASN A 183 32.77 20.07 19.70
N LYS A 184 32.91 18.82 20.11
CA LYS A 184 32.50 17.71 19.22
C LYS A 184 30.99 17.62 19.25
N THR A 185 30.40 17.50 18.09
CA THR A 185 28.98 17.29 17.93
C THR A 185 28.71 16.04 17.10
N GLY A 186 27.61 15.35 17.37
CA GLY A 186 27.23 14.14 16.69
C GLY A 186 25.96 14.34 15.86
N TYR A 187 25.98 13.74 14.68
CA TYR A 187 24.84 13.69 13.77
C TYR A 187 24.71 12.29 13.19
N GLY A 188 23.48 11.81 13.12
CA GLY A 188 23.13 10.59 12.41
C GLY A 188 22.47 10.89 11.08
N ASP A 189 22.49 9.91 10.20
CA ASP A 189 21.71 9.90 8.96
C ASP A 189 20.70 8.75 9.03
N ALA A 190 19.58 8.91 8.35
CA ALA A 190 18.54 7.89 8.32
C ALA A 190 17.91 7.78 6.94
N THR A 191 17.43 6.59 6.62
CA THR A 191 16.63 6.31 5.43
C THR A 191 15.18 6.10 5.84
N VAL A 192 14.26 6.76 5.18
CA VAL A 192 12.83 6.43 5.26
C VAL A 192 12.47 5.61 4.03
N LYS A 193 11.83 4.46 4.26
CA LYS A 193 11.33 3.56 3.21
C LYS A 193 9.83 3.40 3.33
N LYS A 194 9.11 3.76 2.28
CA LYS A 194 7.65 3.64 2.18
C LYS A 194 7.27 2.42 1.35
N ILE A 195 6.39 1.59 1.90
CA ILE A 195 5.91 0.37 1.23
C ILE A 195 4.39 0.24 1.31
N ASP A 196 3.82 -0.50 0.37
CA ASP A 196 2.47 -1.03 0.44
C ASP A 196 2.44 -2.18 1.46
N LYS A 197 1.55 -2.09 2.44
CA LYS A 197 1.47 -3.05 3.55
C LYS A 197 1.13 -4.46 3.09
N SER A 198 0.29 -4.60 2.08
CA SER A 198 -0.20 -5.90 1.62
C SER A 198 0.81 -6.64 0.76
N SER A 199 1.53 -5.92 -0.12
CA SER A 199 2.44 -6.49 -1.12
C SER A 199 3.92 -6.30 -0.80
N GLY A 200 4.28 -5.42 0.16
CA GLY A 200 5.66 -5.01 0.44
C GLY A 200 6.29 -4.16 -0.66
N LYS A 201 5.55 -3.78 -1.69
CA LYS A 201 6.04 -3.01 -2.84
C LYS A 201 6.41 -1.59 -2.43
N ALA A 202 7.53 -1.09 -2.94
CA ALA A 202 7.99 0.28 -2.73
C ALA A 202 7.00 1.32 -3.28
N LEU A 203 6.76 2.40 -2.51
CA LEU A 203 5.81 3.46 -2.85
C LEU A 203 6.52 4.80 -3.04
N ALA A 204 6.52 5.30 -4.28
CA ALA A 204 7.00 6.62 -4.63
C ALA A 204 5.96 7.71 -4.34
N ASN A 205 6.42 8.97 -4.29
CA ASN A 205 5.59 10.18 -4.20
C ASN A 205 4.85 10.41 -2.87
N ALA A 206 5.11 9.65 -1.82
CA ALA A 206 4.67 10.02 -0.47
C ALA A 206 5.46 11.24 0.00
N GLU A 207 4.78 12.24 0.57
CA GLU A 207 5.41 13.48 1.03
C GLU A 207 5.34 13.60 2.55
N TYR A 208 6.39 14.18 3.14
CA TYR A 208 6.58 14.26 4.58
C TYR A 208 7.08 15.62 5.01
N LYS A 209 6.78 15.96 6.27
CA LYS A 209 7.49 16.98 7.03
C LYS A 209 8.24 16.35 8.21
N LEU A 210 9.38 16.90 8.54
CA LEU A 210 10.19 16.53 9.68
C LEU A 210 10.24 17.70 10.67
N GLU A 211 9.95 17.41 11.91
CA GLU A 211 10.04 18.35 13.02
C GLU A 211 11.02 17.79 14.05
N GLU A 212 11.74 18.67 14.77
CA GLU A 212 12.69 18.27 15.81
C GLU A 212 12.33 18.87 17.18
N CYS A 213 12.64 18.12 18.21
CA CYS A 213 12.52 18.54 19.61
C CYS A 213 13.82 18.22 20.35
N LYS A 214 14.55 19.27 20.74
CA LYS A 214 15.89 19.16 21.33
C LYS A 214 15.86 18.76 22.82
N THR A 215 14.70 18.87 23.46
CA THR A 215 14.53 18.52 24.89
C THR A 215 13.29 17.65 25.07
N VAL A 216 13.38 16.62 25.88
CA VAL A 216 12.23 15.75 26.18
C VAL A 216 11.10 16.58 26.81
N GLY A 217 9.90 16.48 26.22
CA GLY A 217 8.73 17.28 26.62
C GLY A 217 8.71 18.71 26.10
N GLY A 218 9.69 19.11 25.29
CA GLY A 218 9.75 20.42 24.65
C GLY A 218 8.84 20.57 23.44
N THR A 219 8.90 21.73 22.81
CA THR A 219 8.14 22.06 21.61
C THR A 219 8.84 21.53 20.36
N PHE A 220 8.08 20.94 19.45
CA PHE A 220 8.56 20.56 18.13
C PHE A 220 8.66 21.79 17.22
N THR A 221 9.79 21.93 16.53
CA THR A 221 10.03 22.96 15.53
C THR A 221 10.26 22.31 14.17
N LEU A 222 9.81 22.98 13.10
CA LEU A 222 9.98 22.47 11.74
C LEU A 222 11.47 22.43 11.38
N LYS A 223 11.94 21.26 10.93
CA LYS A 223 13.31 21.07 10.44
C LYS A 223 13.37 20.98 8.92
N ALA A 224 12.41 20.26 8.31
CA ALA A 224 12.32 20.09 6.85
C ALA A 224 10.87 19.77 6.45
N GLU A 225 10.49 20.18 5.23
CA GLU A 225 9.21 19.86 4.60
C GLU A 225 9.41 19.52 3.12
N GLY A 226 8.37 18.96 2.48
CA GLY A 226 8.45 18.54 1.08
C GLY A 226 9.38 17.34 0.85
N LEU A 227 9.72 16.59 1.90
CA LEU A 227 10.48 15.35 1.79
C LEU A 227 9.65 14.32 1.04
N LYS A 228 10.20 13.73 -0.03
CA LYS A 228 9.42 12.90 -0.95
C LYS A 228 10.11 11.58 -1.26
N THR A 229 9.34 10.48 -1.25
CA THR A 229 9.86 9.17 -1.65
C THR A 229 10.09 9.10 -3.16
N GLY A 230 11.28 8.60 -3.54
CA GLY A 230 11.66 8.34 -4.92
C GLY A 230 11.04 7.06 -5.47
N ALA A 231 11.42 6.68 -6.69
CA ALA A 231 10.90 5.47 -7.37
C ALA A 231 11.15 4.16 -6.60
N ASN A 232 12.22 4.11 -5.80
CA ASN A 232 12.54 2.98 -4.91
C ASN A 232 11.80 3.04 -3.55
N GLY A 233 10.89 3.98 -3.38
CA GLY A 233 10.14 4.21 -2.13
C GLY A 233 10.94 4.86 -1.02
N THR A 234 12.12 5.43 -1.27
CA THR A 234 12.97 5.97 -0.21
C THR A 234 13.27 7.46 -0.36
N PHE A 235 13.62 8.09 0.77
CA PHE A 235 14.35 9.35 0.84
C PHE A 235 15.32 9.32 2.02
N GLN A 236 16.30 10.22 2.00
CA GLN A 236 17.33 10.33 3.02
C GLN A 236 17.03 11.50 3.97
N LEU A 237 17.26 11.28 5.25
CA LEU A 237 17.33 12.29 6.28
C LEU A 237 18.80 12.43 6.69
N SER A 238 19.39 13.57 6.45
CA SER A 238 20.80 13.82 6.76
C SER A 238 20.95 14.85 7.85
N SER A 239 22.07 14.77 8.58
CA SER A 239 22.42 15.73 9.64
C SER A 239 21.36 15.81 10.75
N LEU A 240 20.89 14.66 11.18
CA LEU A 240 20.02 14.54 12.35
C LEU A 240 20.88 14.68 13.61
N SER A 241 20.64 15.70 14.41
CA SER A 241 21.37 15.93 15.67
C SER A 241 21.21 14.74 16.62
N ASN A 242 22.31 14.26 17.20
CA ASN A 242 22.26 13.25 18.25
C ASN A 242 21.49 13.79 19.48
N ASN A 243 21.00 12.89 20.31
CA ASN A 243 20.22 13.18 21.50
C ASN A 243 18.97 14.05 21.25
N THR A 244 18.39 13.94 20.04
CA THR A 244 17.25 14.75 19.59
C THR A 244 16.09 13.85 19.18
N ILE A 245 14.88 14.25 19.57
CA ILE A 245 13.63 13.60 19.18
C ILE A 245 13.14 14.22 17.87
N TYR A 246 12.71 13.37 16.95
CA TYR A 246 12.14 13.76 15.68
C TYR A 246 10.71 13.27 15.54
N ARG A 247 9.88 14.06 14.88
CA ARG A 247 8.53 13.71 14.46
C ARG A 247 8.44 13.79 12.95
N LEU A 248 8.27 12.64 12.32
CA LEU A 248 8.04 12.52 10.88
C LEU A 248 6.55 12.35 10.63
N THR A 249 5.94 13.29 9.93
CA THR A 249 4.51 13.30 9.62
C THR A 249 4.31 13.18 8.12
N GLU A 250 3.49 12.21 7.68
CA GLU A 250 3.07 12.13 6.29
C GLU A 250 2.11 13.28 5.98
N THR A 251 2.41 14.05 4.94
CA THR A 251 1.61 15.20 4.51
C THR A 251 0.80 14.91 3.25
N LYS A 252 1.20 13.86 2.50
CA LYS A 252 0.50 13.39 1.31
C LYS A 252 0.78 11.91 1.06
N ALA A 253 -0.27 11.15 0.79
CA ALA A 253 -0.15 9.74 0.41
C ALA A 253 0.56 9.55 -0.95
N PRO A 254 1.12 8.34 -1.22
CA PRO A 254 1.82 8.02 -2.47
C PRO A 254 0.97 8.24 -3.73
N SER A 255 -0.32 7.89 -3.66
CA SER A 255 -1.31 8.10 -4.71
C SER A 255 -2.72 8.17 -4.10
N GLY A 256 -3.72 8.54 -4.92
CA GLY A 256 -5.10 8.67 -4.48
C GLY A 256 -5.78 7.34 -4.10
N GLU A 257 -5.17 6.19 -4.39
CA GLU A 257 -5.69 4.89 -3.98
C GLU A 257 -5.37 4.53 -2.51
N TYR A 258 -4.35 5.15 -1.91
CA TYR A 258 -3.98 4.90 -0.51
C TYR A 258 -4.77 5.78 0.44
N ILE A 259 -5.15 5.21 1.57
CA ILE A 259 -5.81 5.97 2.63
C ILE A 259 -4.80 6.88 3.29
N PHE A 260 -5.15 8.16 3.37
CA PHE A 260 -4.35 9.19 4.00
C PHE A 260 -4.97 9.61 5.33
N VAL A 261 -4.26 9.33 6.42
CA VAL A 261 -4.64 9.76 7.76
C VAL A 261 -3.89 11.05 8.10
N ARG A 262 -4.63 12.14 8.20
CA ARG A 262 -4.05 13.46 8.56
C ARG A 262 -3.39 13.37 9.94
N ASN A 263 -2.18 13.93 10.06
CA ASN A 263 -1.39 14.00 11.29
C ASN A 263 -0.86 12.65 11.81
N LEU A 264 -0.95 11.58 11.02
CA LEU A 264 -0.26 10.35 11.35
C LEU A 264 1.25 10.61 11.35
N SER A 265 1.86 10.50 12.52
CA SER A 265 3.28 10.77 12.68
C SER A 265 4.00 9.63 13.38
N THR A 266 5.26 9.46 13.02
CA THR A 266 6.18 8.53 13.67
C THR A 266 7.21 9.33 14.45
N LEU A 267 7.34 9.02 15.74
CA LEU A 267 8.37 9.59 16.60
C LEU A 267 9.60 8.66 16.58
N PHE A 268 10.77 9.25 16.44
CA PHE A 268 12.04 8.56 16.60
C PHE A 268 13.06 9.45 17.32
N TYR A 269 14.04 8.84 17.93
CA TYR A 269 15.12 9.48 18.64
C TYR A 269 16.44 9.09 18.02
N ILE A 270 17.35 10.02 17.85
CA ILE A 270 18.75 9.74 17.47
C ILE A 270 19.58 9.76 18.75
N ASN A 271 20.16 8.63 19.11
CA ASN A 271 20.97 8.50 20.34
C ASN A 271 22.37 9.13 20.19
N ALA A 272 23.17 9.04 21.22
CA ALA A 272 24.55 9.59 21.24
C ALA A 272 25.46 8.97 20.18
N GLU A 273 25.19 7.73 19.78
CA GLU A 273 25.93 6.98 18.76
C GLU A 273 25.41 7.23 17.33
N GLY A 274 24.43 8.12 17.14
CA GLY A 274 23.83 8.41 15.84
C GLY A 274 22.85 7.34 15.35
N GLN A 275 22.40 6.43 16.24
CA GLN A 275 21.45 5.39 15.89
C GLN A 275 20.00 5.86 16.08
N MET A 276 19.12 5.46 15.18
CA MET A 276 17.68 5.70 15.30
C MET A 276 17.01 4.73 16.28
N ILE A 277 16.27 5.28 17.23
CA ILE A 277 15.50 4.54 18.24
C ILE A 277 14.01 4.87 18.06
N ILE A 278 13.17 3.84 18.01
CA ILE A 278 11.71 3.93 17.97
C ILE A 278 11.09 3.20 19.18
N ASN A 279 9.80 3.44 19.44
CA ASN A 279 9.05 2.80 20.53
C ASN A 279 9.74 2.99 21.89
N TYR A 280 10.27 4.16 22.13
CA TYR A 280 10.92 4.55 23.39
C TYR A 280 9.91 5.16 24.38
N ASN A 281 10.31 5.20 25.64
CA ASN A 281 9.63 5.95 26.69
C ASN A 281 10.43 7.18 27.08
N THR A 282 9.85 8.04 27.90
CA THR A 282 10.54 9.20 28.48
C THR A 282 10.40 9.19 29.99
N ALA A 283 11.52 9.35 30.71
CA ALA A 283 11.53 9.44 32.17
C ALA A 283 12.65 10.38 32.63
N GLY A 284 12.37 11.22 33.63
CA GLY A 284 13.35 12.15 34.20
C GLY A 284 13.96 13.10 33.15
N GLY A 285 13.18 13.54 32.14
CA GLY A 285 13.67 14.42 31.08
C GLY A 285 14.59 13.72 30.05
N ARG A 286 14.61 12.38 30.01
CA ARG A 286 15.45 11.59 29.10
C ARG A 286 14.64 10.57 28.35
N VAL A 287 15.12 10.17 27.16
CA VAL A 287 14.63 8.99 26.42
C VAL A 287 15.20 7.74 27.10
N VAL A 288 14.35 6.76 27.34
CA VAL A 288 14.71 5.48 27.98
C VAL A 288 14.14 4.31 27.20
N GLY A 289 14.95 3.26 27.03
CA GLY A 289 14.56 2.06 26.27
C GLY A 289 14.34 2.34 24.79
N GLY A 290 13.47 1.54 24.17
CA GLY A 290 13.18 1.60 22.76
C GLY A 290 13.91 0.56 21.93
N LYS A 291 13.61 0.54 20.63
CA LYS A 291 14.18 -0.42 19.67
C LYS A 291 15.09 0.31 18.69
N VAL A 292 16.32 -0.13 18.58
CA VAL A 292 17.25 0.34 17.53
C VAL A 292 16.71 -0.09 16.16
N VAL A 293 16.63 0.85 15.26
CA VAL A 293 16.23 0.62 13.86
C VAL A 293 17.44 0.14 13.07
N PRO A 294 17.40 -1.06 12.46
CA PRO A 294 18.55 -1.57 11.70
C PRO A 294 18.95 -0.61 10.57
N ASN A 295 20.25 -0.33 10.48
CA ASN A 295 20.82 0.57 9.48
C ASN A 295 20.12 1.94 9.39
N ASN A 296 19.52 2.41 10.49
CA ASN A 296 18.73 3.62 10.55
C ASN A 296 17.67 3.71 9.41
N THR A 297 17.10 2.57 9.01
CA THR A 297 16.09 2.53 7.94
C THR A 297 14.69 2.36 8.53
N LEU A 298 13.96 3.47 8.60
CA LEU A 298 12.58 3.52 9.08
C LEU A 298 11.62 3.07 7.96
N VAL A 299 10.98 1.92 8.16
CA VAL A 299 9.96 1.41 7.23
C VAL A 299 8.58 1.91 7.66
N LEU A 300 7.89 2.58 6.76
CA LEU A 300 6.53 3.08 6.93
C LEU A 300 5.61 2.45 5.88
N GLU A 301 4.39 2.13 6.29
CA GLU A 301 3.42 1.45 5.45
C GLU A 301 2.24 2.36 5.11
N ASN A 302 1.69 2.22 3.89
CA ASN A 302 0.34 2.68 3.58
C ASN A 302 -0.54 1.50 3.21
N GLU A 303 -1.82 1.62 3.52
CA GLU A 303 -2.84 0.63 3.23
C GLU A 303 -3.85 1.19 2.23
N LYS A 304 -4.38 0.28 1.42
CA LYS A 304 -5.56 0.52 0.60
C LYS A 304 -6.46 -0.70 0.67
N PRO A 305 -7.78 -0.56 0.55
CA PRO A 305 -8.66 -1.70 0.39
C PRO A 305 -8.29 -2.48 -0.87
N GLY A 306 -8.54 -3.78 -0.84
CA GLY A 306 -8.56 -4.64 -2.02
C GLY A 306 -9.99 -5.06 -2.33
N ILE A 307 -10.26 -5.44 -3.56
CA ILE A 307 -11.50 -6.09 -3.98
C ILE A 307 -11.16 -7.29 -4.85
N HIS A 308 -11.84 -8.41 -4.60
CA HIS A 308 -11.78 -9.63 -5.38
C HIS A 308 -13.19 -10.13 -5.65
N LYS A 309 -13.46 -10.60 -6.86
CA LYS A 309 -14.74 -11.20 -7.23
C LYS A 309 -14.54 -12.57 -7.81
N SER A 310 -15.40 -13.49 -7.40
CA SER A 310 -15.42 -14.87 -7.87
C SER A 310 -16.84 -15.34 -8.15
N VAL A 311 -16.98 -16.32 -9.03
CA VAL A 311 -18.16 -17.16 -9.14
C VAL A 311 -17.97 -18.37 -8.22
N LEU A 312 -19.04 -18.85 -7.60
CA LEU A 312 -18.99 -19.99 -6.69
C LEU A 312 -19.55 -21.26 -7.34
N GLU A 313 -18.92 -22.38 -7.11
CA GLU A 313 -19.39 -23.69 -7.58
C GLU A 313 -20.75 -24.08 -6.96
N THR A 314 -20.89 -23.78 -5.68
CA THR A 314 -22.13 -23.96 -4.88
C THR A 314 -22.25 -22.78 -3.91
N PRO A 315 -23.42 -22.55 -3.26
CA PRO A 315 -23.52 -21.55 -2.19
C PRO A 315 -22.42 -21.74 -1.14
N HIS A 316 -21.61 -20.72 -0.88
CA HIS A 316 -20.43 -20.76 0.01
C HIS A 316 -19.38 -21.81 -0.36
N GLY A 317 -19.40 -22.31 -1.60
CA GLY A 317 -18.48 -23.34 -2.09
C GLY A 317 -17.16 -22.77 -2.62
N ALA A 318 -16.51 -23.59 -3.46
CA ALA A 318 -15.23 -23.20 -4.05
C ALA A 318 -15.37 -21.96 -4.93
N GLU A 319 -14.37 -21.08 -4.85
CA GLU A 319 -14.26 -19.87 -5.66
C GLU A 319 -13.61 -20.19 -7.01
N GLY A 320 -14.10 -19.56 -8.08
CA GLY A 320 -13.61 -19.71 -9.45
C GLY A 320 -13.79 -18.46 -10.29
N ILE A 321 -13.30 -18.55 -11.52
CA ILE A 321 -13.30 -17.45 -12.49
C ILE A 321 -14.34 -17.65 -13.60
N ASP A 322 -14.86 -18.87 -13.76
CA ASP A 322 -15.85 -19.21 -14.78
C ASP A 322 -16.71 -20.39 -14.34
N THR A 323 -17.98 -20.40 -14.76
CA THR A 323 -18.91 -21.49 -14.54
C THR A 323 -19.91 -21.60 -15.70
N THR A 324 -20.72 -22.63 -15.66
CA THR A 324 -21.79 -22.88 -16.64
C THR A 324 -23.11 -23.12 -15.93
N GLN A 325 -24.20 -22.62 -16.51
CA GLN A 325 -25.53 -22.83 -15.91
C GLN A 325 -26.65 -22.93 -16.94
N ASP A 326 -27.75 -23.58 -16.58
CA ASP A 326 -28.98 -23.56 -17.35
C ASP A 326 -29.74 -22.24 -17.16
N ILE A 327 -30.38 -21.75 -18.21
CA ILE A 327 -31.31 -20.59 -18.10
C ILE A 327 -32.41 -20.95 -17.08
N GLY A 328 -32.74 -19.99 -16.21
CA GLY A 328 -33.69 -20.10 -15.11
C GLY A 328 -33.09 -20.68 -13.82
N LYS A 329 -31.82 -21.04 -13.82
CA LYS A 329 -31.11 -21.53 -12.63
C LYS A 329 -30.24 -20.45 -11.97
N VAL A 330 -29.92 -20.68 -10.69
CA VAL A 330 -29.15 -19.75 -9.86
C VAL A 330 -27.67 -19.86 -10.17
N VAL A 331 -26.99 -18.73 -10.21
CA VAL A 331 -25.53 -18.57 -10.21
C VAL A 331 -25.14 -17.87 -8.93
N ASN A 332 -24.18 -18.44 -8.20
CA ASN A 332 -23.70 -17.92 -6.92
C ASN A 332 -22.40 -17.13 -7.11
N TRP A 333 -22.29 -16.01 -6.45
CA TRP A 333 -21.15 -15.10 -6.54
C TRP A 333 -20.65 -14.70 -5.17
N LYS A 334 -19.37 -14.35 -5.09
CA LYS A 334 -18.75 -13.74 -3.92
C LYS A 334 -17.97 -12.51 -4.33
N ILE A 335 -18.16 -11.42 -3.59
CA ILE A 335 -17.27 -10.25 -3.60
C ILE A 335 -16.60 -10.22 -2.25
N LYS A 336 -15.29 -10.11 -2.24
CA LYS A 336 -14.48 -9.99 -1.03
C LYS A 336 -13.70 -8.67 -1.09
N THR A 337 -13.80 -7.87 -0.04
CA THR A 337 -13.05 -6.63 0.10
C THR A 337 -12.27 -6.63 1.40
N THR A 338 -11.07 -6.02 1.40
CA THR A 338 -10.26 -5.87 2.62
C THR A 338 -10.55 -4.54 3.28
N ILE A 339 -10.63 -4.56 4.62
CA ILE A 339 -10.79 -3.36 5.45
C ILE A 339 -9.40 -2.95 5.95
N PRO A 340 -8.94 -1.73 5.66
CA PRO A 340 -7.66 -1.24 6.18
C PRO A 340 -7.64 -1.19 7.71
N SER A 341 -6.49 -1.52 8.31
CA SER A 341 -6.31 -1.62 9.76
C SER A 341 -6.16 -0.27 10.46
N LEU A 342 -6.89 0.75 10.04
CA LEU A 342 -6.84 2.10 10.60
C LEU A 342 -7.35 2.10 12.04
N LYS A 343 -6.43 2.10 13.00
CA LYS A 343 -6.74 2.04 14.43
C LYS A 343 -7.38 3.31 15.01
N ALA A 344 -7.36 4.43 14.32
CA ALA A 344 -7.64 5.71 14.96
C ALA A 344 -8.70 6.59 14.30
N ASP A 345 -8.97 6.47 13.00
CA ASP A 345 -9.83 7.45 12.33
C ASP A 345 -10.82 6.84 11.33
N LEU A 346 -11.88 6.25 11.87
CA LEU A 346 -13.16 6.12 11.16
C LEU A 346 -13.66 7.51 10.67
N ASP A 347 -13.11 8.59 11.19
CA ASP A 347 -13.37 9.94 10.71
C ASP A 347 -12.89 10.20 9.28
N VAL A 348 -11.89 9.46 8.79
CA VAL A 348 -11.46 9.52 7.40
C VAL A 348 -12.40 8.71 6.50
N MET A 349 -12.85 7.53 6.96
CA MET A 349 -13.68 6.64 6.15
C MET A 349 -15.16 7.02 6.30
N LYS A 350 -15.69 7.82 5.37
CA LYS A 350 -17.10 8.22 5.29
C LYS A 350 -17.89 7.39 4.29
N VAL A 351 -17.22 6.78 3.32
CA VAL A 351 -17.80 5.98 2.26
C VAL A 351 -17.12 4.62 2.20
N TYR A 352 -17.92 3.57 2.19
CA TYR A 352 -17.51 2.20 1.88
C TYR A 352 -18.64 1.53 1.11
N LYS A 353 -18.58 1.61 -0.22
CA LYS A 353 -19.67 1.23 -1.09
C LYS A 353 -19.23 0.20 -2.13
N ILE A 354 -19.83 -0.97 -2.08
CA ILE A 354 -19.62 -2.04 -3.05
C ILE A 354 -20.72 -1.93 -4.11
N THR A 355 -20.33 -1.91 -5.37
CA THR A 355 -21.26 -1.87 -6.50
C THR A 355 -21.01 -3.10 -7.37
N ASP A 356 -22.05 -3.85 -7.66
CA ASP A 356 -22.07 -4.95 -8.62
C ASP A 356 -22.75 -4.51 -9.90
N THR A 357 -22.15 -4.81 -11.05
CA THR A 357 -22.70 -4.50 -12.38
C THR A 357 -22.82 -5.79 -13.18
N MET A 358 -24.04 -6.29 -13.28
CA MET A 358 -24.39 -7.53 -13.95
C MET A 358 -24.58 -7.32 -15.46
N SER A 359 -24.31 -8.35 -16.24
CA SER A 359 -24.73 -8.42 -17.64
C SER A 359 -26.24 -8.62 -17.76
N LYS A 360 -26.82 -8.31 -18.93
CA LYS A 360 -28.26 -8.47 -19.23
C LYS A 360 -28.79 -9.88 -18.95
N GLY A 361 -27.97 -10.89 -19.18
CA GLY A 361 -28.33 -12.29 -18.93
C GLY A 361 -28.50 -12.67 -17.46
N LEU A 362 -28.22 -11.75 -16.52
CA LEU A 362 -28.29 -11.98 -15.08
C LEU A 362 -29.38 -11.15 -14.43
N THR A 363 -30.11 -11.73 -13.50
CA THR A 363 -31.09 -11.04 -12.66
C THR A 363 -30.77 -11.26 -11.20
N PHE A 364 -30.56 -10.20 -10.44
CA PHE A 364 -30.31 -10.24 -9.00
C PHE A 364 -31.47 -10.91 -8.23
N LYS A 365 -31.14 -11.73 -7.23
CA LYS A 365 -32.12 -12.38 -6.36
C LYS A 365 -32.02 -11.95 -4.91
N GLN A 366 -30.87 -12.10 -4.32
CA GLN A 366 -30.61 -11.84 -2.91
C GLN A 366 -29.13 -11.70 -2.63
N ALA A 367 -28.81 -11.07 -1.50
CA ALA A 367 -27.44 -11.00 -0.98
C ALA A 367 -27.40 -11.17 0.53
N GLN A 368 -26.26 -11.67 1.02
CA GLN A 368 -25.88 -11.70 2.41
C GLN A 368 -24.49 -11.11 2.54
N ILE A 369 -24.33 -10.15 3.47
CA ILE A 369 -23.02 -9.56 3.77
C ILE A 369 -22.49 -10.15 5.07
N MET A 370 -21.24 -10.58 5.04
CA MET A 370 -20.52 -11.13 6.20
C MET A 370 -19.25 -10.32 6.49
N LEU A 371 -18.83 -10.33 7.73
CA LEU A 371 -17.57 -9.75 8.21
C LEU A 371 -16.65 -10.88 8.68
N ASP A 372 -15.43 -10.94 8.14
CA ASP A 372 -14.43 -11.99 8.40
C ASP A 372 -14.98 -13.43 8.21
N ASP A 373 -15.94 -13.59 7.29
CA ASP A 373 -16.65 -14.86 6.99
C ASP A 373 -17.28 -15.53 8.24
N LYS A 374 -17.61 -14.74 9.25
CA LYS A 374 -18.09 -15.21 10.56
C LYS A 374 -19.37 -14.52 11.04
N LYS A 375 -19.46 -13.23 10.87
CA LYS A 375 -20.58 -12.43 11.38
C LYS A 375 -21.41 -11.90 10.22
N VAL A 376 -22.70 -12.21 10.20
CA VAL A 376 -23.65 -11.56 9.29
C VAL A 376 -23.79 -10.09 9.67
N LEU A 377 -23.64 -9.19 8.71
CA LEU A 377 -23.84 -7.77 8.90
C LEU A 377 -25.33 -7.44 9.01
N ASP A 378 -25.70 -6.66 10.02
CA ASP A 378 -27.09 -6.28 10.25
C ASP A 378 -27.61 -5.37 9.12
N LYS A 379 -28.88 -5.56 8.72
CA LYS A 379 -29.53 -4.73 7.71
C LYS A 379 -29.57 -3.23 8.09
N ALA A 380 -29.49 -2.90 9.36
CA ALA A 380 -29.41 -1.53 9.83
C ALA A 380 -28.06 -0.84 9.51
N ASP A 381 -27.03 -1.63 9.19
CA ASP A 381 -25.65 -1.15 8.98
C ASP A 381 -25.28 -0.97 7.51
N TYR A 382 -26.17 -1.27 6.59
CA TYR A 382 -25.99 -1.01 5.18
C TYR A 382 -27.29 -0.72 4.45
N THR A 383 -27.18 -0.05 3.30
CA THR A 383 -28.28 0.16 2.38
C THR A 383 -28.03 -0.66 1.12
N GLU A 384 -29.00 -1.52 0.77
CA GLU A 384 -29.01 -2.25 -0.50
C GLU A 384 -29.92 -1.52 -1.49
N THR A 385 -29.40 -1.24 -2.66
CA THR A 385 -30.18 -0.61 -3.75
C THR A 385 -30.01 -1.43 -5.02
N VAL A 386 -31.14 -1.81 -5.62
CA VAL A 386 -31.17 -2.54 -6.90
C VAL A 386 -31.76 -1.62 -7.96
N ASN A 387 -30.98 -1.32 -9.00
CA ASN A 387 -31.41 -0.51 -10.13
C ASN A 387 -31.04 -1.21 -11.44
N GLY A 388 -31.98 -1.99 -11.97
CA GLY A 388 -31.76 -2.80 -13.17
C GLY A 388 -30.64 -3.82 -12.96
N MET A 389 -29.56 -3.68 -13.71
CA MET A 389 -28.39 -4.55 -13.64
C MET A 389 -27.35 -4.11 -12.59
N VAL A 390 -27.60 -3.04 -11.87
CA VAL A 390 -26.68 -2.51 -10.87
C VAL A 390 -27.22 -2.76 -9.48
N VAL A 391 -26.43 -3.39 -8.63
CA VAL A 391 -26.73 -3.59 -7.21
C VAL A 391 -25.65 -2.88 -6.39
N THR A 392 -26.07 -2.07 -5.44
CA THR A 392 -25.17 -1.30 -4.58
C THR A 392 -25.40 -1.67 -3.12
N PHE A 393 -24.30 -1.88 -2.39
CA PHE A 393 -24.27 -2.08 -0.95
C PHE A 393 -23.48 -0.93 -0.34
N ASP A 394 -24.17 0.05 0.25
CA ASP A 394 -23.57 1.21 0.91
C ASP A 394 -23.46 0.88 2.40
N ILE A 395 -22.26 0.54 2.86
CA ILE A 395 -21.99 0.03 4.20
C ILE A 395 -21.54 1.17 5.10
N LYS A 396 -22.13 1.28 6.29
CA LYS A 396 -21.70 2.24 7.30
C LYS A 396 -20.28 1.91 7.76
N PRO A 397 -19.29 2.79 7.59
CA PRO A 397 -17.91 2.50 8.00
C PRO A 397 -17.75 2.14 9.48
N SER A 398 -18.62 2.68 10.35
CA SER A 398 -18.62 2.35 11.79
C SER A 398 -18.87 0.86 12.06
N ALA A 399 -19.62 0.17 11.21
CA ALA A 399 -19.89 -1.26 11.35
C ALA A 399 -18.68 -2.14 10.99
N LEU A 400 -17.67 -1.57 10.33
CA LEU A 400 -16.46 -2.27 9.88
C LEU A 400 -15.36 -2.30 10.96
N ALA A 401 -15.55 -1.57 12.07
CA ALA A 401 -14.55 -1.45 13.12
C ALA A 401 -14.17 -2.82 13.72
N GLY A 402 -12.86 -3.12 13.71
CA GLY A 402 -12.34 -4.37 14.28
C GLY A 402 -12.35 -5.58 13.35
N TYR A 403 -12.93 -5.46 12.16
CA TYR A 403 -12.92 -6.49 11.13
C TYR A 403 -11.86 -6.22 10.07
N LYS A 404 -11.50 -7.26 9.31
CA LYS A 404 -10.46 -7.20 8.27
C LYS A 404 -11.04 -7.31 6.86
N GLU A 405 -12.17 -7.97 6.71
CA GLU A 405 -12.74 -8.33 5.42
C GLU A 405 -14.27 -8.16 5.44
N VAL A 406 -14.81 -7.77 4.28
CA VAL A 406 -16.23 -7.81 3.98
C VAL A 406 -16.42 -8.81 2.84
N GLU A 407 -17.30 -9.78 3.05
CA GLU A 407 -17.73 -10.74 2.03
C GLU A 407 -19.20 -10.53 1.70
N VAL A 408 -19.48 -10.29 0.42
CA VAL A 408 -20.85 -10.25 -0.10
C VAL A 408 -21.10 -11.53 -0.89
N TYR A 409 -21.90 -12.41 -0.33
CA TYR A 409 -22.44 -13.58 -1.03
C TYR A 409 -23.76 -13.18 -1.68
N PHE A 410 -23.89 -13.36 -2.98
CA PHE A 410 -25.14 -13.03 -3.66
C PHE A 410 -25.46 -13.98 -4.79
N ASP A 411 -26.75 -14.06 -5.06
CA ASP A 411 -27.32 -14.94 -6.06
C ASP A 411 -27.91 -14.14 -7.21
N THR A 412 -27.66 -14.64 -8.42
CA THR A 412 -28.38 -14.18 -9.62
C THR A 412 -29.10 -15.37 -10.27
N THR A 413 -30.12 -15.09 -11.07
CA THR A 413 -30.69 -16.08 -11.97
C THR A 413 -30.19 -15.81 -13.38
N LEU A 414 -29.73 -16.83 -14.08
CA LEU A 414 -29.46 -16.74 -15.51
C LEU A 414 -30.81 -16.66 -16.24
N ASN A 415 -31.10 -15.50 -16.85
CA ASN A 415 -32.40 -15.21 -17.44
C ASN A 415 -32.45 -15.50 -18.95
N SER A 416 -33.59 -15.28 -19.59
CA SER A 416 -33.83 -15.56 -21.02
C SER A 416 -33.05 -14.65 -21.97
N GLU A 417 -32.47 -13.55 -21.50
CA GLU A 417 -31.62 -12.64 -22.31
C GLU A 417 -30.16 -13.08 -22.34
N ALA A 418 -29.81 -14.17 -21.64
CA ALA A 418 -28.46 -14.69 -21.60
C ALA A 418 -28.00 -15.09 -23.00
N PRO A 419 -26.89 -14.57 -23.52
CA PRO A 419 -26.36 -14.95 -24.82
C PRO A 419 -25.88 -16.41 -24.78
N ILE A 420 -26.14 -17.13 -25.88
CA ILE A 420 -25.75 -18.52 -26.02
C ILE A 420 -24.30 -18.64 -26.46
N ALA A 421 -23.55 -19.56 -25.86
CA ALA A 421 -22.14 -19.90 -26.16
C ALA A 421 -21.20 -18.67 -26.11
N THR A 422 -21.48 -17.74 -25.23
CA THR A 422 -20.72 -16.52 -25.02
C THR A 422 -20.55 -16.27 -23.53
N ASP A 423 -19.44 -15.64 -23.14
CA ASP A 423 -19.20 -15.19 -21.77
C ASP A 423 -20.26 -14.16 -21.34
N ILE A 424 -20.79 -14.37 -20.16
CA ILE A 424 -21.71 -13.47 -19.47
C ILE A 424 -20.97 -12.94 -18.24
N PRO A 425 -20.28 -11.80 -18.38
CA PRO A 425 -19.45 -11.26 -17.32
C PRO A 425 -20.28 -10.64 -16.19
N ASN A 426 -19.70 -10.64 -15.00
CA ASN A 426 -20.21 -9.91 -13.86
C ASN A 426 -19.05 -9.19 -13.16
N THR A 427 -19.10 -7.86 -13.04
CA THR A 427 -18.06 -7.02 -12.48
C THR A 427 -18.49 -6.38 -11.18
N SER A 428 -17.53 -6.05 -10.33
CA SER A 428 -17.80 -5.27 -9.12
C SER A 428 -16.76 -4.18 -8.93
N SER A 429 -17.12 -3.19 -8.13
CA SER A 429 -16.19 -2.13 -7.70
C SER A 429 -16.40 -1.79 -6.24
N LEU A 430 -15.34 -1.32 -5.61
CA LEU A 430 -15.37 -0.72 -4.27
C LEU A 430 -15.03 0.75 -4.38
N GLU A 431 -15.95 1.61 -3.90
CA GLU A 431 -15.70 3.02 -3.66
C GLU A 431 -15.51 3.25 -2.16
N TYR A 432 -14.42 3.89 -1.78
CA TYR A 432 -14.08 4.15 -0.38
C TYR A 432 -13.48 5.54 -0.20
N SER A 433 -13.63 6.11 0.99
CA SER A 433 -12.93 7.34 1.33
C SER A 433 -11.44 7.09 1.46
N ASN A 434 -10.64 7.80 0.68
CA ASN A 434 -9.17 7.80 0.80
C ASN A 434 -8.65 8.98 1.62
N THR A 435 -9.48 10.02 1.77
CA THR A 435 -9.30 11.14 2.71
C THR A 435 -10.64 11.50 3.33
N ALA A 436 -10.67 12.41 4.28
CA ALA A 436 -11.91 12.90 4.90
C ALA A 436 -12.89 13.58 3.91
N THR A 437 -12.43 13.98 2.72
CA THR A 437 -13.20 14.78 1.74
C THR A 437 -13.19 14.22 0.32
N SER A 438 -12.53 13.09 0.08
CA SER A 438 -12.44 12.48 -1.25
C SER A 438 -12.60 10.97 -1.18
N THR A 439 -13.05 10.39 -2.29
CA THR A 439 -13.19 8.94 -2.48
C THR A 439 -12.28 8.44 -3.59
N HIS A 440 -12.00 7.14 -3.56
CA HIS A 440 -11.33 6.41 -4.62
C HIS A 440 -12.14 5.17 -4.97
N LYS A 441 -12.09 4.76 -6.24
CA LYS A 441 -12.79 3.59 -6.75
C LYS A 441 -11.79 2.60 -7.34
N ILE A 442 -11.95 1.33 -6.98
CA ILE A 442 -11.20 0.21 -7.55
C ILE A 442 -12.16 -0.84 -8.09
N ASP A 443 -11.78 -1.49 -9.19
CA ASP A 443 -12.58 -2.53 -9.82
C ASP A 443 -12.00 -3.91 -9.48
N SER A 444 -12.90 -4.92 -9.44
CA SER A 444 -12.56 -6.33 -9.23
C SER A 444 -12.15 -7.01 -10.53
N GLU A 445 -11.74 -8.28 -10.41
CA GLU A 445 -11.75 -9.22 -11.53
C GLU A 445 -13.16 -9.41 -12.05
N THR A 446 -13.26 -9.94 -13.26
CA THR A 446 -14.52 -10.15 -13.97
C THR A 446 -14.75 -11.66 -14.21
N PRO A 447 -15.25 -12.39 -13.23
CA PRO A 447 -15.65 -13.77 -13.45
C PRO A 447 -16.87 -13.85 -14.39
N THR A 448 -17.02 -15.00 -15.04
CA THR A 448 -18.01 -15.22 -16.07
C THR A 448 -18.91 -16.43 -15.77
N VAL A 449 -20.09 -16.42 -16.36
CA VAL A 449 -20.92 -17.62 -16.53
C VAL A 449 -21.25 -17.75 -18.00
N HIS A 450 -21.48 -18.97 -18.45
CA HIS A 450 -21.92 -19.22 -19.81
C HIS A 450 -23.02 -20.28 -19.86
N THR A 451 -23.71 -20.33 -21.00
CA THR A 451 -24.75 -21.31 -21.31
C THR A 451 -24.69 -21.63 -22.80
N GLY A 452 -25.09 -22.82 -23.18
CA GLY A 452 -25.02 -23.27 -24.56
C GLY A 452 -26.37 -23.74 -25.11
N GLY A 453 -26.31 -24.38 -26.23
CA GLY A 453 -27.50 -24.94 -26.87
C GLY A 453 -27.16 -26.00 -27.91
N TYR A 454 -28.17 -26.66 -28.34
CA TYR A 454 -28.08 -27.64 -29.42
C TYR A 454 -29.27 -27.43 -30.37
N ARG A 455 -28.97 -27.51 -31.68
CA ARG A 455 -29.97 -27.35 -32.73
C ARG A 455 -29.81 -28.51 -33.72
N PHE A 456 -30.92 -29.09 -34.14
CA PHE A 456 -30.93 -30.10 -35.18
C PHE A 456 -32.17 -29.99 -36.04
N LYS A 457 -32.15 -30.61 -37.21
CA LYS A 457 -33.27 -30.68 -38.13
C LYS A 457 -33.90 -32.06 -38.09
N LYS A 458 -35.22 -32.12 -37.84
CA LYS A 458 -36.03 -33.36 -37.94
C LYS A 458 -36.59 -33.45 -39.35
N VAL A 459 -36.32 -34.57 -39.99
CA VAL A 459 -36.76 -34.82 -41.40
C VAL A 459 -37.40 -36.16 -41.55
N THR A 460 -38.15 -36.31 -42.62
CA THR A 460 -38.66 -37.61 -43.12
C THR A 460 -37.55 -38.45 -43.72
N SER A 461 -37.81 -39.70 -44.06
CA SER A 461 -36.85 -40.57 -44.77
C SER A 461 -36.35 -39.99 -46.11
N ASN A 462 -37.19 -39.20 -46.78
CA ASN A 462 -36.81 -38.53 -48.04
C ASN A 462 -36.17 -37.15 -47.83
N GLY A 463 -35.86 -36.75 -46.59
CA GLY A 463 -35.19 -35.50 -46.25
C GLY A 463 -36.09 -34.25 -46.17
N ALA A 464 -37.41 -34.40 -46.31
CA ALA A 464 -38.36 -33.32 -46.15
C ALA A 464 -38.50 -32.88 -44.66
N PRO A 465 -38.66 -31.60 -44.34
CA PRO A 465 -38.86 -31.13 -42.95
C PRO A 465 -40.10 -31.80 -42.30
N LEU A 466 -39.99 -32.18 -41.03
CA LEU A 466 -41.08 -32.75 -40.27
C LEU A 466 -41.43 -31.87 -39.10
N ALA A 467 -42.45 -31.02 -39.30
CA ALA A 467 -42.91 -30.07 -38.30
C ALA A 467 -43.76 -30.69 -37.18
N GLY A 468 -43.85 -30.04 -36.02
CA GLY A 468 -44.72 -30.43 -34.91
C GLY A 468 -44.25 -31.62 -34.07
N VAL A 469 -43.13 -32.21 -34.41
CA VAL A 469 -42.47 -33.29 -33.62
C VAL A 469 -41.94 -32.69 -32.33
N GLN A 470 -42.15 -33.38 -31.22
CA GLN A 470 -41.70 -32.95 -29.89
C GLN A 470 -40.58 -33.84 -29.35
N PHE A 471 -39.57 -33.18 -28.82
CA PHE A 471 -38.44 -33.80 -28.15
C PHE A 471 -38.32 -33.28 -26.72
N LYS A 472 -37.91 -34.16 -25.81
CA LYS A 472 -37.41 -33.79 -24.49
C LYS A 472 -35.92 -34.05 -24.40
N ILE A 473 -35.22 -33.26 -23.55
CA ILE A 473 -33.78 -33.42 -23.28
C ILE A 473 -33.56 -33.81 -21.83
N TYR A 474 -32.56 -34.66 -21.57
CA TYR A 474 -32.27 -35.29 -20.27
C TYR A 474 -30.77 -35.32 -19.99
N ASN A 475 -30.41 -35.46 -18.70
CA ASN A 475 -29.00 -35.56 -18.28
C ASN A 475 -28.40 -36.96 -18.54
N SER A 476 -29.23 -37.99 -18.65
CA SER A 476 -28.77 -39.39 -18.84
C SER A 476 -29.67 -40.17 -19.79
N GLU A 477 -29.12 -41.25 -20.37
CA GLU A 477 -29.88 -42.18 -21.20
C GLU A 477 -31.01 -42.88 -20.41
N ALA A 478 -30.72 -43.22 -19.17
CA ALA A 478 -31.70 -43.85 -18.29
C ALA A 478 -32.94 -42.99 -18.05
N GLU A 479 -32.72 -41.68 -17.77
CA GLU A 479 -33.81 -40.72 -17.62
C GLU A 479 -34.59 -40.52 -18.92
N ALA A 480 -33.88 -40.46 -20.06
CA ALA A 480 -34.51 -40.36 -21.37
C ALA A 480 -35.36 -41.56 -21.72
N ARG A 481 -34.93 -42.79 -21.41
CA ARG A 481 -35.71 -44.03 -21.61
C ARG A 481 -36.90 -44.13 -20.68
N ALA A 482 -36.79 -43.60 -19.48
CA ALA A 482 -37.86 -43.60 -18.47
C ALA A 482 -38.84 -42.41 -18.64
N ASP A 483 -38.56 -41.43 -19.49
CA ASP A 483 -39.24 -40.15 -19.60
C ASP A 483 -39.36 -39.44 -18.23
N GLN A 484 -38.30 -39.46 -17.45
CA GLN A 484 -38.26 -38.85 -16.11
C GLN A 484 -37.20 -37.74 -16.06
N ASN A 485 -37.44 -36.70 -15.24
CA ASN A 485 -36.52 -35.60 -15.00
C ASN A 485 -36.11 -34.83 -16.27
N ALA A 486 -37.04 -34.72 -17.23
CA ALA A 486 -36.78 -33.92 -18.44
C ALA A 486 -36.40 -32.48 -18.09
N ILE A 487 -35.29 -31.97 -18.65
CA ILE A 487 -34.80 -30.61 -18.44
C ILE A 487 -35.67 -29.64 -19.22
N LYS A 488 -35.99 -29.95 -20.49
CA LYS A 488 -36.71 -29.07 -21.40
C LYS A 488 -37.44 -29.85 -22.49
N THR A 489 -38.52 -29.27 -23.01
CA THR A 489 -39.23 -29.80 -24.19
C THR A 489 -39.10 -28.79 -25.33
N ALA A 490 -38.87 -29.26 -26.55
CA ALA A 490 -38.83 -28.47 -27.76
C ALA A 490 -39.68 -29.10 -28.87
N THR A 491 -40.25 -28.26 -29.73
CA THR A 491 -41.09 -28.66 -30.84
C THR A 491 -40.45 -28.24 -32.16
N ALA A 492 -40.38 -29.15 -33.14
CA ALA A 492 -39.92 -28.81 -34.47
C ALA A 492 -40.79 -27.75 -35.15
N ASN A 493 -40.17 -26.70 -35.64
CA ASN A 493 -40.85 -25.64 -36.40
C ASN A 493 -41.23 -26.09 -37.83
N SER A 494 -41.73 -25.18 -38.66
CA SER A 494 -42.09 -25.43 -40.08
C SER A 494 -40.93 -25.98 -40.91
N ASP A 495 -39.69 -25.61 -40.58
CA ASP A 495 -38.49 -26.06 -41.27
C ASP A 495 -37.89 -27.38 -40.66
N GLY A 496 -38.62 -27.96 -39.73
CA GLY A 496 -38.17 -29.14 -38.98
C GLY A 496 -37.11 -28.89 -37.95
N ILE A 497 -36.79 -27.62 -37.60
CA ILE A 497 -35.75 -27.24 -36.65
C ILE A 497 -36.26 -27.43 -35.22
N VAL A 498 -35.46 -28.13 -34.42
CA VAL A 498 -35.63 -28.30 -32.98
C VAL A 498 -34.46 -27.60 -32.27
N GLU A 499 -34.78 -26.79 -31.28
CA GLU A 499 -33.80 -26.02 -30.54
C GLU A 499 -33.89 -26.26 -29.02
N PHE A 500 -32.78 -26.62 -28.42
CA PHE A 500 -32.57 -26.65 -26.99
C PHE A 500 -31.53 -25.62 -26.62
N LEU A 501 -31.97 -24.39 -26.28
CA LEU A 501 -31.09 -23.28 -25.90
C LEU A 501 -31.12 -23.08 -24.40
N GLY A 502 -30.02 -22.53 -23.87
CA GLY A 502 -29.88 -22.18 -22.45
C GLY A 502 -29.60 -23.41 -21.58
N LEU A 503 -28.73 -24.29 -22.04
CA LEU A 503 -28.29 -25.48 -21.33
C LEU A 503 -26.81 -25.36 -20.97
N LYS A 504 -26.45 -25.80 -19.77
CA LYS A 504 -25.07 -25.79 -19.32
C LYS A 504 -24.20 -26.73 -20.14
N TYR A 505 -22.94 -26.30 -20.36
CA TYR A 505 -21.91 -27.13 -20.98
C TYR A 505 -20.54 -26.78 -20.43
N GLY A 506 -19.59 -27.71 -20.48
CA GLY A 506 -18.33 -27.54 -19.75
C GLY A 506 -18.51 -27.68 -18.24
N GLY A 507 -17.64 -27.06 -17.48
CA GLY A 507 -17.59 -27.19 -16.03
C GLY A 507 -17.21 -25.90 -15.32
N PHE A 508 -17.09 -25.98 -14.00
CA PHE A 508 -16.58 -24.96 -13.13
C PHE A 508 -15.05 -24.83 -13.29
N SER A 509 -14.52 -23.61 -13.37
CA SER A 509 -13.10 -23.32 -13.60
C SER A 509 -12.54 -22.44 -12.49
N LYS A 510 -11.50 -22.91 -11.79
CA LYS A 510 -10.80 -22.16 -10.74
C LYS A 510 -9.70 -21.27 -11.28
N THR A 511 -9.08 -21.68 -12.37
CA THR A 511 -7.93 -21.02 -12.98
C THR A 511 -8.15 -20.74 -14.45
N THR A 512 -7.32 -19.90 -15.04
CA THR A 512 -7.32 -19.66 -16.49
C THR A 512 -7.00 -20.93 -17.29
N THR A 513 -6.18 -21.84 -16.75
CA THR A 513 -5.92 -23.15 -17.36
C THR A 513 -7.15 -24.04 -17.35
N ASP A 514 -7.86 -24.12 -16.23
CA ASP A 514 -9.12 -24.87 -16.16
C ASP A 514 -10.14 -24.29 -17.13
N ARG A 515 -10.26 -22.96 -17.17
CA ARG A 515 -11.17 -22.27 -18.09
C ARG A 515 -10.86 -22.57 -19.55
N ALA A 516 -9.60 -22.63 -19.92
CA ALA A 516 -9.17 -22.96 -21.27
C ALA A 516 -9.58 -24.40 -21.70
N THR A 517 -9.77 -25.30 -20.75
CA THR A 517 -10.19 -26.70 -21.03
C THR A 517 -11.68 -26.96 -20.82
N ASN A 518 -12.28 -26.34 -19.80
CA ASN A 518 -13.66 -26.58 -19.38
C ASN A 518 -14.63 -25.41 -19.59
N GLY A 519 -14.12 -24.22 -19.90
CA GLY A 519 -14.90 -23.00 -20.06
C GLY A 519 -15.62 -22.91 -21.40
N VAL A 520 -16.07 -21.69 -21.73
CA VAL A 520 -16.93 -21.41 -22.91
C VAL A 520 -16.35 -21.90 -24.24
N ASP A 521 -15.03 -21.89 -24.42
CA ASP A 521 -14.43 -22.23 -25.72
C ASP A 521 -14.27 -23.74 -25.96
N ASN A 522 -13.83 -24.50 -24.97
CA ASN A 522 -13.47 -25.92 -25.12
C ASN A 522 -14.28 -26.87 -24.25
N GLY A 523 -15.11 -26.33 -23.34
CA GLY A 523 -15.98 -27.15 -22.51
C GLY A 523 -17.06 -27.87 -23.34
N SER A 524 -17.49 -29.06 -22.85
CA SER A 524 -18.58 -29.79 -23.45
C SER A 524 -19.33 -30.59 -22.40
N ARG A 525 -20.60 -30.95 -22.72
CA ARG A 525 -21.44 -31.82 -21.89
C ARG A 525 -22.34 -32.65 -22.75
N ASP A 526 -22.48 -33.94 -22.38
CA ASP A 526 -23.37 -34.87 -23.02
C ASP A 526 -24.77 -34.80 -22.42
N TYR A 527 -25.75 -34.92 -23.31
CA TYR A 527 -27.17 -35.00 -23.01
C TYR A 527 -27.83 -36.07 -23.89
N TRP A 528 -29.04 -36.48 -23.54
CA TRP A 528 -29.85 -37.40 -24.32
C TRP A 528 -31.15 -36.74 -24.69
N ILE A 529 -31.55 -36.84 -25.98
CA ILE A 529 -32.86 -36.41 -26.47
C ILE A 529 -33.72 -37.60 -26.78
N ASN A 530 -34.99 -37.52 -26.43
CA ASN A 530 -35.99 -38.55 -26.75
C ASN A 530 -37.19 -37.90 -27.46
N GLU A 531 -37.65 -38.52 -28.53
CA GLU A 531 -38.83 -38.11 -29.26
C GLU A 531 -40.09 -38.61 -28.51
N ILE A 532 -40.91 -37.67 -28.05
CA ILE A 532 -42.12 -37.99 -27.25
C ILE A 532 -43.43 -37.82 -28.02
N LYS A 533 -43.39 -37.15 -29.18
CA LYS A 533 -44.52 -36.98 -30.09
C LYS A 533 -43.98 -36.87 -31.51
N THR A 534 -44.56 -37.60 -32.42
CA THR A 534 -44.27 -37.45 -33.86
C THR A 534 -45.48 -36.95 -34.64
N SER A 535 -45.31 -36.73 -35.94
CA SER A 535 -46.41 -36.33 -36.85
C SER A 535 -47.19 -37.58 -37.27
N GLU A 536 -48.44 -37.38 -37.70
CA GLU A 536 -49.30 -38.45 -38.20
C GLU A 536 -48.63 -39.16 -39.38
N GLY A 537 -48.69 -40.47 -39.37
CA GLY A 537 -48.09 -41.31 -40.40
C GLY A 537 -46.62 -41.73 -40.12
N TYR A 538 -46.04 -41.30 -39.02
CA TYR A 538 -44.63 -41.59 -38.65
C TYR A 538 -44.54 -42.31 -37.30
N SER A 539 -43.55 -43.16 -37.14
CA SER A 539 -43.25 -43.83 -35.86
C SER A 539 -42.29 -42.98 -35.02
N LEU A 540 -42.43 -43.05 -33.70
CA LEU A 540 -41.46 -42.50 -32.76
C LEU A 540 -40.08 -43.16 -32.95
N LEU A 541 -39.02 -42.43 -32.66
CA LEU A 541 -37.69 -42.97 -32.54
C LEU A 541 -37.67 -44.02 -31.43
N LYS A 542 -37.02 -45.16 -31.72
CA LYS A 542 -36.97 -46.31 -30.78
C LYS A 542 -36.10 -46.01 -29.57
N ASP A 543 -34.98 -45.35 -29.77
CA ASP A 543 -33.96 -45.15 -28.74
C ASP A 543 -33.63 -43.66 -28.61
N PRO A 544 -33.32 -43.19 -27.36
CA PRO A 544 -32.80 -41.86 -27.16
C PRO A 544 -31.49 -41.63 -27.92
N ILE A 545 -31.28 -40.40 -28.35
CA ILE A 545 -30.07 -39.99 -29.09
C ILE A 545 -29.17 -39.19 -28.15
N LYS A 546 -27.92 -39.62 -28.05
CA LYS A 546 -26.88 -38.87 -27.37
C LYS A 546 -26.48 -37.67 -28.20
N ILE A 547 -26.46 -36.48 -27.57
CA ILE A 547 -25.95 -35.22 -28.14
C ILE A 547 -24.91 -34.63 -27.23
N THR A 548 -23.98 -33.84 -27.80
CA THR A 548 -22.95 -33.15 -27.05
C THR A 548 -23.11 -31.64 -27.27
N ILE A 549 -23.32 -30.89 -26.19
CA ILE A 549 -23.38 -29.44 -26.22
C ILE A 549 -21.98 -28.86 -25.97
N ARG A 550 -21.56 -27.94 -26.85
CA ARG A 550 -20.33 -27.15 -26.81
C ARG A 550 -20.55 -25.86 -27.53
N LYS A 551 -19.59 -24.95 -27.49
CA LYS A 551 -19.64 -23.70 -28.26
C LYS A 551 -19.90 -23.98 -29.75
N GLY A 552 -20.89 -23.31 -30.30
CA GLY A 552 -21.29 -23.44 -31.71
C GLY A 552 -22.19 -24.65 -32.02
N SER A 553 -22.56 -25.50 -31.05
CA SER A 553 -23.50 -26.59 -31.30
C SER A 553 -24.94 -26.13 -31.53
N GLU A 554 -25.24 -24.90 -31.23
CA GLU A 554 -26.46 -24.17 -31.57
C GLU A 554 -26.41 -23.54 -32.98
N ASN A 555 -25.26 -23.52 -33.64
CA ASN A 555 -25.08 -22.86 -34.94
C ASN A 555 -25.76 -23.66 -36.06
N VAL A 556 -26.75 -23.06 -36.72
CA VAL A 556 -27.55 -23.71 -37.75
C VAL A 556 -26.73 -24.10 -38.99
N THR A 557 -25.73 -23.33 -39.36
CA THR A 557 -24.93 -23.54 -40.58
C THR A 557 -23.93 -24.68 -40.47
N ASN A 558 -23.41 -24.90 -39.26
CA ASN A 558 -22.27 -25.84 -39.07
C ASN A 558 -22.60 -27.07 -38.24
N THR A 559 -23.69 -27.09 -37.48
CA THR A 559 -23.94 -28.11 -36.45
C THR A 559 -25.35 -28.68 -36.42
N ILE A 560 -26.16 -28.46 -37.49
CA ILE A 560 -27.49 -29.11 -37.56
C ILE A 560 -27.34 -30.59 -37.76
N LYS A 561 -27.85 -31.37 -36.82
CA LYS A 561 -27.94 -32.81 -36.93
C LYS A 561 -29.32 -33.18 -37.45
N THR A 562 -29.36 -33.93 -38.58
CA THR A 562 -30.61 -34.44 -39.11
C THR A 562 -30.94 -35.79 -38.44
N VAL A 563 -32.17 -35.91 -37.97
CA VAL A 563 -32.72 -37.12 -37.38
C VAL A 563 -33.96 -37.50 -38.19
N GLU A 564 -33.98 -38.70 -38.72
CA GLU A 564 -35.05 -39.17 -39.62
C GLU A 564 -36.03 -40.07 -38.87
N ASN A 565 -37.33 -39.93 -39.21
CA ASN A 565 -38.36 -40.90 -38.85
C ASN A 565 -38.77 -41.69 -40.09
N VAL A 566 -39.23 -42.90 -39.86
CA VAL A 566 -39.80 -43.75 -40.90
C VAL A 566 -41.32 -43.51 -40.95
N GLU A 567 -41.86 -43.37 -42.16
CA GLU A 567 -43.30 -43.28 -42.35
C GLU A 567 -43.98 -44.61 -41.97
N VAL A 568 -45.00 -44.54 -41.11
CA VAL A 568 -45.77 -45.75 -40.72
C VAL A 568 -46.81 -45.98 -41.81
N PRO A 569 -46.84 -47.21 -42.33
CA PRO A 569 -47.89 -47.59 -43.30
C PRO A 569 -49.25 -47.32 -42.73
N LYS A 570 -50.11 -46.58 -43.47
CA LYS A 570 -51.50 -46.35 -43.07
C LYS A 570 -52.30 -47.64 -43.13
N ILE A 571 -52.99 -47.94 -42.04
CA ILE A 571 -53.94 -49.03 -42.03
C ILE A 571 -55.18 -48.59 -42.83
N MET A 572 -55.38 -49.19 -43.96
CA MET A 572 -56.57 -48.89 -44.77
C MET A 572 -57.80 -49.60 -44.10
N THR A 573 -58.62 -48.76 -43.44
CA THR A 573 -59.92 -49.22 -42.86
C THR A 573 -61.00 -48.95 -43.87
N GLY A 574 -61.46 -50.05 -44.52
CA GLY A 574 -62.66 -50.03 -45.29
C GLY A 574 -62.51 -50.25 -46.81
N GLY A 575 -62.81 -51.45 -47.27
CA GLY A 575 -62.96 -51.82 -48.69
C GLY A 575 -62.53 -53.29 -48.95
N VAL A 576 -63.32 -54.02 -49.66
CA VAL A 576 -63.18 -55.44 -49.90
C VAL A 576 -61.96 -55.88 -50.69
N ALA A 577 -61.00 -54.97 -50.99
CA ALA A 577 -59.80 -55.27 -51.73
C ALA A 577 -58.52 -55.48 -50.85
N ALA A 578 -58.65 -55.37 -49.52
CA ALA A 578 -57.46 -55.46 -48.63
C ALA A 578 -57.14 -56.84 -48.09
N GLY A 579 -57.95 -57.82 -48.40
CA GLY A 579 -57.82 -59.19 -47.85
C GLY A 579 -56.67 -60.04 -48.41
N VAL A 580 -56.00 -59.59 -49.50
CA VAL A 580 -54.89 -60.35 -50.12
C VAL A 580 -53.50 -59.86 -49.72
N ALA A 581 -53.36 -58.66 -49.31
CA ALA A 581 -52.05 -58.05 -48.96
C ALA A 581 -51.59 -58.36 -47.50
N ILE A 582 -52.54 -58.68 -46.58
CA ILE A 582 -52.23 -58.99 -45.18
C ILE A 582 -51.69 -60.42 -44.99
N ALA A 583 -52.00 -61.34 -45.87
CA ALA A 583 -51.55 -62.74 -45.77
C ALA A 583 -50.02 -62.89 -46.12
N THR A 584 -49.44 -62.02 -46.92
CA THR A 584 -48.03 -62.11 -47.32
C THR A 584 -47.08 -61.43 -46.31
N VAL A 585 -47.53 -60.42 -45.57
CA VAL A 585 -46.70 -59.74 -44.57
C VAL A 585 -46.64 -60.55 -43.25
N SER A 586 -47.77 -61.20 -42.86
CA SER A 586 -47.76 -62.04 -41.66
C SER A 586 -46.95 -63.34 -41.82
N ALA A 587 -46.83 -63.88 -43.01
CA ALA A 587 -46.00 -65.04 -43.28
C ALA A 587 -44.51 -64.74 -43.25
N GLY A 588 -44.06 -63.51 -43.67
CA GLY A 588 -42.67 -63.04 -43.60
C GLY A 588 -42.17 -62.82 -42.17
N ILE A 589 -43.02 -62.27 -41.30
CA ILE A 589 -42.66 -61.99 -39.91
C ILE A 589 -42.59 -63.30 -39.08
N LEU A 590 -43.47 -64.25 -39.33
CA LEU A 590 -43.42 -65.60 -38.69
C LEU A 590 -42.17 -66.37 -39.12
N ALA A 591 -41.78 -66.32 -40.40
CA ALA A 591 -40.56 -66.94 -40.90
C ALA A 591 -39.26 -66.35 -40.30
N PHE A 592 -39.24 -65.09 -40.10
CA PHE A 592 -38.05 -64.38 -39.48
C PHE A 592 -37.94 -64.75 -37.99
N ALA A 593 -39.07 -64.82 -37.24
CA ALA A 593 -39.08 -65.20 -35.84
C ALA A 593 -38.66 -66.65 -35.63
N ILE A 594 -39.10 -67.59 -36.50
CA ILE A 594 -38.74 -69.00 -36.42
C ILE A 594 -37.25 -69.21 -36.75
N VAL A 595 -36.69 -68.52 -37.74
CA VAL A 595 -35.27 -68.62 -38.09
C VAL A 595 -34.38 -67.99 -36.97
N TRP A 596 -34.86 -66.97 -36.29
CA TRP A 596 -34.15 -66.38 -35.17
C TRP A 596 -34.17 -67.28 -33.91
N PHE A 597 -35.30 -67.92 -33.58
CA PHE A 597 -35.42 -68.90 -32.47
C PHE A 597 -34.59 -70.14 -32.73
N VAL A 598 -34.57 -70.69 -33.93
CA VAL A 598 -33.78 -71.90 -34.27
C VAL A 598 -32.27 -71.61 -34.24
N LYS A 599 -31.81 -70.39 -34.62
CA LYS A 599 -30.42 -69.99 -34.48
C LYS A 599 -29.99 -69.74 -33.03
N LYS A 600 -30.91 -69.31 -32.15
CA LYS A 600 -30.62 -69.13 -30.73
C LYS A 600 -30.55 -70.42 -29.95
N ALA A 601 -31.39 -71.38 -30.31
CA ALA A 601 -31.39 -72.77 -29.71
C ALA A 601 -30.13 -73.56 -30.08
N LYS A 602 -29.52 -73.35 -31.27
CA LYS A 602 -28.26 -74.00 -31.67
C LYS A 602 -27.00 -73.40 -31.06
N LYS A 603 -27.08 -72.20 -30.38
CA LYS A 603 -25.95 -71.56 -29.70
C LYS A 603 -25.87 -71.84 -28.19
N SER A 604 -26.90 -72.56 -27.61
CA SER A 604 -26.91 -72.93 -26.21
C SER A 604 -26.58 -74.42 -25.95
N SER A 605 -26.15 -75.17 -27.00
CA SER A 605 -25.69 -76.56 -26.90
C SER A 605 -24.30 -76.76 -27.52
N LYS A 606 -23.36 -75.84 -27.24
CA LYS A 606 -21.92 -76.06 -27.36
C LYS A 606 -21.23 -75.41 -26.21
#